data_7167b99b8db26b35f5dd344d4f4bd56f
#
_entry.id   7167b99b8db26b35f5dd344d4f4bd56f
#
_cell.length_a   1.000
_cell.length_b   1.000
_cell.length_c   1.000
_cell.angle_alpha   90.00
_cell.angle_beta   90.00
_cell.angle_gamma   90.00
#
_symmetry.space_group_name_H-M   'P 1'
#
loop_
_entity.id
_entity.type
_entity.pdbx_description
1 polymer ?
#
loop_
_entity_poly.entity_id
_entity_poly.type
_entity_poly.pdbx_seq_one_letter_code
_entity_poly.pdbx_strand_id
1 'polypeptide(L)'
;MIYLDNAATSFPKPPMVVRAMAGTLQKLGGNPGRSGHALSLCGGRIIQRCRELLAEAFDAPAPENVIFFPSCTEALNTAIRGTLCEGDEVICSHAEHNAV
;
A
#
# COMPACT_ATOMS: atom_id res chain seq x y z
N MET A 1 27.27 6.97 -7.06
CA MET A 1 26.20 6.63 -8.04
C MET A 1 25.08 7.64 -7.86
N ILE A 2 24.60 8.26 -8.93
CA ILE A 2 23.40 9.11 -8.91
C ILE A 2 22.23 8.22 -9.37
N TYR A 3 21.21 8.07 -8.51
CA TYR A 3 20.02 7.26 -8.79
C TYR A 3 18.82 8.18 -9.01
N LEU A 4 18.25 8.18 -10.21
CA LEU A 4 17.19 9.10 -10.63
C LEU A 4 15.83 8.39 -10.88
N ASP A 5 15.72 7.10 -10.55
CA ASP A 5 14.53 6.30 -10.78
C ASP A 5 13.77 5.93 -9.50
N ASN A 6 13.72 6.86 -8.54
CA ASN A 6 13.01 6.65 -7.27
C ASN A 6 11.49 6.51 -7.44
N ALA A 7 10.94 6.98 -8.55
CA ALA A 7 9.52 6.79 -8.87
C ALA A 7 9.16 5.32 -9.10
N ALA A 8 10.04 4.55 -9.73
CA ALA A 8 9.86 3.12 -9.92
C ALA A 8 10.07 2.35 -8.60
N THR A 9 11.16 2.65 -7.89
CA THR A 9 11.45 2.08 -6.57
C THR A 9 12.48 2.94 -5.83
N SER A 10 12.28 3.14 -4.54
CA SER A 10 13.22 3.91 -3.72
C SER A 10 14.56 3.19 -3.56
N PHE A 11 15.67 3.85 -3.83
CA PHE A 11 17.01 3.35 -3.59
C PHE A 11 17.96 4.49 -3.16
N PRO A 12 18.78 4.27 -2.10
CA PRO A 12 18.79 3.12 -1.19
C PRO A 12 17.53 3.04 -0.31
N LYS A 13 17.15 1.83 0.10
CA LYS A 13 16.05 1.65 1.06
C LYS A 13 16.47 2.22 2.43
N PRO A 14 15.61 2.98 3.12
CA PRO A 14 15.90 3.40 4.49
C PRO A 14 16.22 2.19 5.39
N PRO A 15 17.28 2.25 6.21
CA PRO A 15 17.68 1.10 7.04
C PRO A 15 16.60 0.60 7.98
N MET A 16 15.69 1.47 8.43
CA MET A 16 14.57 1.10 9.28
C MET A 16 13.54 0.24 8.55
N VAL A 17 13.34 0.43 7.24
CA VAL A 17 12.42 -0.39 6.43
C VAL A 17 12.94 -1.83 6.38
N VAL A 18 14.22 -2.02 6.07
CA VAL A 18 14.84 -3.35 6.03
C VAL A 18 14.75 -4.05 7.38
N ARG A 19 15.03 -3.33 8.48
CA ARG A 19 14.93 -3.86 9.84
C ARG A 19 13.49 -4.23 10.21
N ALA A 20 12.52 -3.41 9.87
CA ALA A 20 11.11 -3.68 10.16
C ALA A 20 10.61 -4.92 9.39
N MET A 21 10.96 -5.05 8.11
CA MET A 21 10.60 -6.22 7.30
C MET A 21 11.23 -7.51 7.87
N ALA A 22 12.54 -7.50 8.13
CA ALA A 22 13.23 -8.65 8.70
C ALA A 22 12.66 -9.02 10.09
N GLY A 23 12.43 -8.04 10.95
CA GLY A 23 11.85 -8.25 12.27
C GLY A 23 10.43 -8.82 12.22
N THR A 24 9.61 -8.38 11.27
CA THR A 24 8.27 -8.91 11.04
C THR A 24 8.32 -10.37 10.60
N LEU A 25 9.14 -10.70 9.61
CA LEU A 25 9.30 -12.08 9.13
C LEU A 25 9.83 -13.04 10.20
N GLN A 26 10.74 -12.57 11.06
CA GLN A 26 11.32 -13.41 12.12
C GLN A 26 10.41 -13.63 13.32
N LYS A 27 9.55 -12.64 13.65
CA LYS A 27 8.81 -12.62 14.92
C LYS A 27 7.31 -12.81 14.77
N LEU A 28 6.76 -12.60 13.58
CA LEU A 28 5.32 -12.61 13.33
C LEU A 28 4.98 -13.71 12.31
N GLY A 29 4.68 -14.91 12.82
CA GLY A 29 4.27 -16.06 12.00
C GLY A 29 2.75 -16.22 11.86
N GLY A 30 1.94 -15.26 12.33
CA GLY A 30 0.49 -15.33 12.31
C GLY A 30 -0.12 -14.63 11.09
N ASN A 31 -1.18 -15.23 10.51
CA ASN A 31 -1.94 -14.58 9.44
C ASN A 31 -2.86 -13.51 10.03
N PRO A 32 -2.68 -12.22 9.67
CA PRO A 32 -3.56 -11.15 10.13
C PRO A 32 -5.02 -11.40 9.71
N GLY A 33 -5.96 -11.29 10.65
CA GLY A 33 -7.39 -11.39 10.35
C GLY A 33 -7.97 -12.81 10.31
N ARG A 34 -7.16 -13.88 10.46
CA ARG A 34 -7.67 -15.27 10.41
C ARG A 34 -7.87 -15.96 11.74
N SER A 35 -7.34 -15.43 12.82
CA SER A 35 -7.47 -16.03 14.14
C SER A 35 -7.24 -15.03 15.26
N GLY A 36 -7.74 -15.34 16.47
CA GLY A 36 -7.60 -14.49 17.65
C GLY A 36 -6.33 -14.70 18.48
N HIS A 37 -5.37 -15.52 18.01
CA HIS A 37 -4.14 -15.73 18.77
C HIS A 37 -3.17 -14.53 18.68
N ALA A 38 -2.29 -14.41 19.65
CA ALA A 38 -1.43 -13.24 19.86
C ALA A 38 -0.63 -12.81 18.62
N LEU A 39 -0.08 -13.78 17.84
CA LEU A 39 0.71 -13.46 16.62
C LEU A 39 -0.16 -12.88 15.51
N SER A 40 -1.37 -13.39 15.32
CA SER A 40 -2.33 -12.86 14.35
C SER A 40 -2.78 -11.44 14.71
N LEU A 41 -3.11 -11.21 15.99
CA LEU A 41 -3.45 -9.88 16.49
C LEU A 41 -2.30 -8.89 16.34
N CYS A 42 -1.06 -9.34 16.56
CA CYS A 42 0.13 -8.51 16.40
C CYS A 42 0.31 -8.09 14.92
N GLY A 43 0.15 -9.02 13.99
CA GLY A 43 0.15 -8.72 12.54
C GLY A 43 -0.95 -7.74 12.15
N GLY A 44 -2.16 -7.93 12.67
CA GLY A 44 -3.30 -7.02 12.45
C GLY A 44 -3.02 -5.60 12.91
N ARG A 45 -2.40 -5.43 14.07
CA ARG A 45 -2.01 -4.10 14.60
C ARG A 45 -1.00 -3.38 13.73
N ILE A 46 -0.05 -4.10 13.11
CA ILE A 46 0.92 -3.49 12.18
C ILE A 46 0.20 -2.96 10.95
N ILE A 47 -0.71 -3.73 10.38
CA ILE A 47 -1.51 -3.31 9.22
C ILE A 47 -2.36 -2.09 9.58
N GLN A 48 -3.05 -2.14 10.71
CA GLN A 48 -3.87 -1.03 11.19
C GLN A 48 -3.05 0.24 11.40
N ARG A 49 -1.89 0.11 12.06
CA ARG A 49 -1.00 1.26 12.25
C ARG A 49 -0.48 1.85 10.93
N CYS A 50 -0.22 1.01 9.93
CA CYS A 50 0.16 1.47 8.61
C CYS A 50 -0.98 2.25 7.94
N ARG A 51 -2.23 1.78 8.04
CA ARG A 51 -3.40 2.51 7.54
C ARG A 51 -3.57 3.86 8.20
N GLU A 52 -3.45 3.94 9.52
CA GLU A 52 -3.54 5.19 10.28
C GLU A 52 -2.51 6.21 9.78
N LEU A 53 -1.24 5.80 9.65
CA LEU A 53 -0.17 6.67 9.18
C LEU A 53 -0.38 7.14 7.73
N LEU A 54 -0.88 6.27 6.86
CA LEU A 54 -1.19 6.63 5.48
C LEU A 54 -2.41 7.55 5.41
N ALA A 55 -3.45 7.29 6.18
CA ALA A 55 -4.62 8.16 6.28
C ALA A 55 -4.22 9.57 6.75
N GLU A 56 -3.36 9.67 7.76
CA GLU A 56 -2.81 10.94 8.22
C GLU A 56 -1.97 11.64 7.13
N ALA A 57 -1.09 10.90 6.45
CA ALA A 57 -0.19 11.46 5.44
C ALA A 57 -0.92 11.96 4.18
N PHE A 58 -2.04 11.36 3.82
CA PHE A 58 -2.83 11.69 2.64
C PHE A 58 -4.16 12.38 2.95
N ASP A 59 -4.37 12.78 4.19
CA ASP A 59 -5.61 13.44 4.65
C ASP A 59 -6.87 12.62 4.29
N ALA A 60 -6.77 11.30 4.41
CA ALA A 60 -7.92 10.43 4.18
C ALA A 60 -8.89 10.50 5.38
N PRO A 61 -10.22 10.42 5.15
CA PRO A 61 -11.22 10.59 6.22
C PRO A 61 -11.09 9.58 7.36
N ALA A 62 -10.63 8.36 7.07
CA ALA A 62 -10.45 7.30 8.05
C ALA A 62 -9.43 6.26 7.58
N PRO A 63 -8.78 5.50 8.50
CA PRO A 63 -7.86 4.42 8.14
C PRO A 63 -8.48 3.33 7.26
N GLU A 64 -9.79 3.12 7.36
CA GLU A 64 -10.55 2.15 6.57
C GLU A 64 -10.60 2.52 5.08
N ASN A 65 -10.37 3.79 4.74
CA ASN A 65 -10.28 4.26 3.35
C ASN A 65 -8.93 3.87 2.69
N VAL A 66 -7.98 3.36 3.46
CA VAL A 66 -6.69 2.87 2.93
C VAL A 66 -6.79 1.38 2.64
N ILE A 67 -6.72 1.02 1.36
CA ILE A 67 -6.79 -0.36 0.90
C ILE A 67 -5.44 -0.75 0.31
N PHE A 68 -4.88 -1.89 0.75
CA PHE A 68 -3.62 -2.41 0.23
C PHE A 68 -3.85 -3.37 -0.93
N PHE A 69 -3.05 -3.20 -1.98
CA PHE A 69 -3.02 -4.05 -3.15
C PHE A 69 -1.61 -4.62 -3.36
N PRO A 70 -1.45 -5.75 -4.07
CA PRO A 70 -0.15 -6.34 -4.36
C PRO A 70 0.73 -5.46 -5.27
N SER A 71 0.08 -4.58 -6.08
CA SER A 71 0.77 -3.67 -6.98
C SER A 71 -0.03 -2.39 -7.22
N CYS A 72 0.68 -1.33 -7.65
CA CYS A 72 0.05 -0.09 -8.09
C CYS A 72 -0.88 -0.32 -9.30
N THR A 73 -0.51 -1.22 -10.20
CA THR A 73 -1.33 -1.60 -11.35
C THR A 73 -2.71 -2.13 -10.92
N GLU A 74 -2.76 -3.03 -9.96
CA GLU A 74 -4.05 -3.54 -9.44
C GLU A 74 -4.85 -2.47 -8.70
N ALA A 75 -4.17 -1.63 -7.92
CA ALA A 75 -4.83 -0.53 -7.23
C ALA A 75 -5.48 0.45 -8.21
N LEU A 76 -4.75 0.88 -9.25
CA LEU A 76 -5.25 1.76 -10.30
C LEU A 76 -6.41 1.14 -11.08
N ASN A 77 -6.26 -0.11 -11.53
CA ASN A 77 -7.34 -0.80 -12.25
C ASN A 77 -8.59 -0.97 -11.38
N THR A 78 -8.43 -1.25 -10.10
CA THR A 78 -9.57 -1.37 -9.18
C THR A 78 -10.25 -0.02 -8.98
N ALA A 79 -9.50 1.05 -8.80
CA ALA A 79 -10.04 2.39 -8.66
C ALA A 79 -10.78 2.83 -9.93
N ILE A 80 -10.14 2.72 -11.09
CA ILE A 80 -10.72 3.11 -12.38
C ILE A 80 -12.01 2.34 -12.66
N ARG A 81 -11.95 0.99 -12.59
CA ARG A 81 -13.11 0.14 -12.88
C ARG A 81 -14.20 0.20 -11.81
N GLY A 82 -13.85 0.56 -10.60
CA GLY A 82 -14.79 0.66 -9.49
C GLY A 82 -15.51 2.00 -9.40
N THR A 83 -14.99 3.04 -10.07
CA THR A 83 -15.57 4.39 -10.03
C THR A 83 -16.23 4.82 -11.33
N LEU A 84 -15.79 4.29 -12.48
CA LEU A 84 -16.29 4.67 -13.78
C LEU A 84 -17.50 3.85 -14.21
N CYS A 85 -18.49 4.52 -14.79
CA CYS A 85 -19.67 3.97 -15.39
C CYS A 85 -19.67 4.20 -16.91
N GLU A 86 -20.53 3.49 -17.64
CA GLU A 86 -20.73 3.70 -19.07
C GLU A 86 -21.21 5.13 -19.34
N GLY A 87 -20.48 5.84 -20.19
CA GLY A 87 -20.76 7.25 -20.53
C GLY A 87 -19.92 8.27 -19.73
N ASP A 88 -19.14 7.86 -18.75
CA ASP A 88 -18.23 8.74 -18.03
C ASP A 88 -17.06 9.18 -18.94
N GLU A 89 -16.61 10.41 -18.75
CA GLU A 89 -15.43 10.95 -19.43
C GLU A 89 -14.22 10.91 -18.51
N VAL A 90 -13.09 10.46 -19.04
CA VAL A 90 -11.81 10.38 -18.31
C VAL A 90 -10.77 11.26 -18.97
N ILE A 91 -10.15 12.12 -18.18
CA ILE A 91 -9.02 12.92 -18.62
C ILE A 91 -7.74 12.31 -18.06
N CYS A 92 -6.82 11.94 -18.94
CA CYS A 92 -5.51 11.43 -18.55
C CYS A 92 -4.40 12.12 -19.36
N SER A 93 -3.17 12.09 -18.86
CA SER A 93 -2.02 12.59 -19.60
C SER A 93 -1.57 11.59 -20.66
N HIS A 94 -0.87 12.06 -21.69
CA HIS A 94 -0.30 11.18 -22.73
C HIS A 94 0.94 10.41 -22.20
N ALA A 95 1.46 10.78 -21.05
CA ALA A 95 2.67 10.20 -20.44
C ALA A 95 2.37 9.25 -19.28
N GLU A 96 1.12 8.76 -19.19
CA GLU A 96 0.73 7.84 -18.13
C GLU A 96 1.41 6.46 -18.25
N HIS A 97 1.48 5.79 -17.13
CA HIS A 97 1.89 4.39 -17.09
C HIS A 97 0.82 3.49 -17.74
N ASN A 98 1.24 2.39 -18.37
CA ASN A 98 0.35 1.43 -19.01
C ASN A 98 -0.68 0.73 -18.09
N ALA A 99 -0.69 1.05 -16.82
CA ALA A 99 -1.72 0.61 -15.87
C ALA A 99 -2.98 1.49 -15.91
N VAL A 100 -2.90 2.68 -16.51
CA VAL A 100 -4.00 3.61 -16.75
C VAL A 100 -4.59 3.41 -18.13
#